data_c7c66bed8fc58faf5ee4b654f6b4e81b
#
_entry.id   c7c66bed8fc58faf5ee4b654f6b4e81b
#
_cell.length_a   1.000
_cell.length_b   1.000
_cell.length_c   1.000
_cell.angle_alpha   90.00
_cell.angle_beta   90.00
_cell.angle_gamma   90.00
#
_symmetry.space_group_name_H-M   'P 1'
#
loop_
_entity.id
_entity.type
_entity.pdbx_description
1 polymer ?
#
loop_
_entity_poly.entity_id
_entity_poly.type
_entity_poly.pdbx_seq_one_letter_code
_entity_poly.pdbx_strand_id
1 'polypeptide(L)'
;MQLVSVAALAENRVIGNDGGVPWPDLPEDVRQYRDRVAGSPVILGRRTFDSMRGDLPGRRQIVVSRSVDAVDVPTALVADGVDEALSVASELVGERADLGAADGVAGESDATVAGETSPAGTGPADDVPYADPNAPVYVLGGGAIYELFQPHVDRMALSHVDGAYEGDTRFPAWDEAEWRVADETDYEGFTLREWVRR
;
A
#
# COMPACT_ATOMS: atom_id res chain seq x y z
N MET A 1 8.30 -11.29 4.91
CA MET A 1 7.61 -10.12 4.29
C MET A 1 6.73 -10.63 3.17
N GLN A 2 5.49 -10.19 3.06
CA GLN A 2 4.58 -10.51 1.96
C GLN A 2 4.42 -9.28 1.06
N LEU A 3 4.59 -9.44 -0.26
CA LEU A 3 4.44 -8.36 -1.22
C LEU A 3 3.10 -8.49 -1.96
N VAL A 4 2.31 -7.42 -1.96
CA VAL A 4 0.95 -7.42 -2.52
C VAL A 4 0.79 -6.28 -3.52
N SER A 5 0.49 -6.57 -4.79
CA SER A 5 0.06 -5.54 -5.74
C SER A 5 -1.38 -5.12 -5.49
N VAL A 6 -1.63 -3.82 -5.47
CA VAL A 6 -2.99 -3.27 -5.35
C VAL A 6 -3.25 -2.31 -6.51
N ALA A 7 -4.30 -2.56 -7.27
CA ALA A 7 -4.67 -1.72 -8.41
C ALA A 7 -6.17 -1.83 -8.71
N ALA A 8 -6.75 -0.74 -9.23
CA ALA A 8 -7.96 -0.81 -10.02
C ALA A 8 -7.60 -0.89 -11.50
N LEU A 9 -8.28 -1.74 -12.27
CA LEU A 9 -8.05 -1.92 -13.70
C LEU A 9 -9.35 -2.22 -14.43
N ALA A 10 -9.49 -1.67 -15.63
CA ALA A 10 -10.59 -1.95 -16.54
C ALA A 10 -10.46 -3.37 -17.14
N GLU A 11 -11.51 -3.85 -17.83
CA GLU A 11 -11.52 -5.16 -18.52
C GLU A 11 -10.34 -5.33 -19.48
N ASN A 12 -9.91 -4.26 -20.14
CA ASN A 12 -8.74 -4.23 -21.04
C ASN A 12 -7.42 -3.94 -20.33
N ARG A 13 -7.39 -4.05 -19.01
CA ARG A 13 -6.23 -3.79 -18.11
C ARG A 13 -5.72 -2.35 -18.11
N VAL A 14 -6.44 -1.40 -18.62
CA VAL A 14 -6.12 0.02 -18.45
C VAL A 14 -6.20 0.38 -16.97
N ILE A 15 -5.20 1.12 -16.47
CA ILE A 15 -5.10 1.61 -15.09
C ILE A 15 -4.92 3.13 -15.03
N GLY A 16 -4.74 3.78 -16.17
CA GLY A 16 -4.52 5.22 -16.24
C GLY A 16 -4.63 5.79 -17.64
N ASN A 17 -4.94 7.07 -17.68
CA ASN A 17 -4.95 7.89 -18.87
C ASN A 17 -4.57 9.32 -18.50
N ASP A 18 -3.52 9.86 -19.09
CA ASP A 18 -3.04 11.24 -18.91
C ASP A 18 -2.88 11.65 -17.41
N GLY A 19 -2.36 10.71 -16.61
CA GLY A 19 -2.08 10.92 -15.18
C GLY A 19 -3.27 10.73 -14.22
N GLY A 20 -4.45 10.39 -14.72
CA GLY A 20 -5.66 10.05 -13.95
C GLY A 20 -6.18 8.65 -14.25
N VAL A 21 -7.31 8.29 -13.66
CA VAL A 21 -8.09 7.09 -14.03
C VAL A 21 -9.15 7.46 -15.05
N PRO A 22 -9.47 6.60 -16.04
CA PRO A 22 -10.40 6.94 -17.12
C PRO A 22 -11.88 6.66 -16.80
N TRP A 23 -12.17 6.01 -15.67
CA TRP A 23 -13.54 5.68 -15.25
C TRP A 23 -14.10 6.71 -14.27
N PRO A 24 -15.43 6.74 -14.05
CA PRO A 24 -16.06 7.57 -13.03
C PRO A 24 -15.56 7.26 -11.61
N ASP A 25 -15.77 8.19 -10.69
CA ASP A 25 -15.38 8.02 -9.29
C ASP A 25 -16.01 6.75 -8.68
N LEU A 26 -15.18 5.95 -8.03
CA LEU A 26 -15.54 4.72 -7.32
C LEU A 26 -15.18 4.89 -5.82
N PRO A 27 -16.03 5.55 -5.02
CA PRO A 27 -15.69 5.88 -3.63
C PRO A 27 -15.45 4.65 -2.75
N GLU A 28 -16.14 3.53 -3.02
CA GLU A 28 -15.92 2.27 -2.31
C GLU A 28 -14.55 1.67 -2.64
N ASP A 29 -14.08 1.77 -3.88
CA ASP A 29 -12.74 1.34 -4.27
C ASP A 29 -11.67 2.16 -3.56
N VAL A 30 -11.81 3.48 -3.56
CA VAL A 30 -10.88 4.37 -2.86
C VAL A 30 -10.86 4.09 -1.37
N ARG A 31 -12.01 3.85 -0.73
CA ARG A 31 -12.10 3.55 0.70
C ARG A 31 -11.41 2.23 1.04
N GLN A 32 -11.78 1.12 0.38
CA GLN A 32 -11.20 -0.19 0.67
C GLN A 32 -9.68 -0.24 0.39
N TYR A 33 -9.23 0.47 -0.64
CA TYR A 33 -7.82 0.64 -0.95
C TYR A 33 -7.08 1.36 0.19
N ARG A 34 -7.61 2.50 0.68
CA ARG A 34 -7.00 3.27 1.77
C ARG A 34 -6.94 2.48 3.06
N ASP A 35 -8.04 1.85 3.44
CA ASP A 35 -8.12 1.02 4.65
C ASP A 35 -7.10 -0.12 4.59
N ARG A 36 -6.95 -0.74 3.42
CA ARG A 36 -6.00 -1.84 3.18
C ARG A 36 -4.56 -1.43 3.42
N VAL A 37 -4.14 -0.27 2.92
CA VAL A 37 -2.73 0.13 2.93
C VAL A 37 -2.33 0.99 4.14
N ALA A 38 -3.28 1.52 4.90
CA ALA A 38 -3.08 2.57 5.91
C ALA A 38 -1.92 2.30 6.90
N GLY A 39 -1.82 1.07 7.41
CA GLY A 39 -0.82 0.69 8.39
C GLY A 39 0.48 0.12 7.82
N SER A 40 0.66 0.10 6.50
CA SER A 40 1.73 -0.65 5.83
C SER A 40 2.70 0.24 5.07
N PRO A 41 3.95 -0.21 4.86
CA PRO A 41 4.82 0.39 3.85
C PRO A 41 4.24 0.18 2.45
N VAL A 42 4.44 1.17 1.58
CA VAL A 42 3.99 1.11 0.19
C VAL A 42 5.13 1.42 -0.77
N ILE A 43 5.18 0.72 -1.90
CA ILE A 43 6.14 0.91 -2.99
C ILE A 43 5.42 1.54 -4.17
N LEU A 44 5.93 2.65 -4.66
CA LEU A 44 5.36 3.36 -5.80
C LEU A 44 6.42 4.08 -6.62
N GLY A 45 6.11 4.31 -7.89
CA GLY A 45 6.99 5.08 -8.76
C GLY A 45 6.90 6.58 -8.49
N ARG A 46 7.97 7.30 -8.85
CA ARG A 46 8.08 8.74 -8.63
C ARG A 46 6.89 9.54 -9.16
N ARG A 47 6.38 9.26 -10.37
CA ARG A 47 5.23 9.99 -10.93
C ARG A 47 3.96 9.78 -10.12
N THR A 48 3.70 8.54 -9.70
CA THR A 48 2.57 8.20 -8.84
C THR A 48 2.69 8.89 -7.48
N PHE A 49 3.89 8.88 -6.90
CA PHE A 49 4.16 9.60 -5.66
C PHE A 49 3.89 11.11 -5.80
N ASP A 50 4.37 11.73 -6.86
CA ASP A 50 4.17 13.17 -7.09
C ASP A 50 2.68 13.53 -7.28
N SER A 51 1.90 12.66 -7.91
CA SER A 51 0.45 12.86 -8.07
C SER A 51 -0.34 12.72 -6.77
N MET A 52 0.21 12.00 -5.78
CA MET A 52 -0.41 11.72 -4.48
C MET A 52 0.14 12.59 -3.32
N ARG A 53 1.02 13.55 -3.57
CA ARG A 53 1.70 14.33 -2.52
C ARG A 53 0.77 14.98 -1.50
N GLY A 54 -0.46 15.31 -1.88
CA GLY A 54 -1.46 15.94 -1.00
C GLY A 54 -2.11 14.97 -0.02
N ASP A 55 -2.01 13.66 -0.29
CA ASP A 55 -2.66 12.61 0.49
C ASP A 55 -1.97 11.26 0.23
N LEU A 56 -0.78 11.09 0.80
CA LEU A 56 0.07 9.94 0.59
C LEU A 56 -0.52 8.67 1.22
N PRO A 57 -0.54 7.55 0.49
CA PRO A 57 -1.03 6.29 0.98
C PRO A 57 0.00 5.60 1.91
N GLY A 58 -0.52 4.76 2.79
CA GLY A 58 0.30 3.94 3.66
C GLY A 58 1.04 4.74 4.73
N ARG A 59 1.76 4.03 5.59
CA ARG A 59 2.53 4.62 6.68
C ARG A 59 3.89 5.16 6.23
N ARG A 60 4.55 4.49 5.30
CA ARG A 60 5.85 4.81 4.72
C ARG A 60 5.80 4.61 3.22
N GLN A 61 6.40 5.50 2.48
CA GLN A 61 6.46 5.44 1.02
C GLN A 61 7.89 5.09 0.58
N ILE A 62 8.02 4.04 -0.21
CA ILE A 62 9.27 3.67 -0.89
C ILE A 62 9.12 4.10 -2.35
N VAL A 63 9.77 5.20 -2.69
CA VAL A 63 9.66 5.83 -4.01
C VAL A 63 10.75 5.28 -4.92
N VAL A 64 10.35 4.46 -5.91
CA VAL A 64 11.31 3.93 -6.87
C VAL A 64 11.64 4.96 -7.94
N SER A 65 12.91 5.38 -8.00
CA SER A 65 13.37 6.41 -8.93
C SER A 65 14.86 6.27 -9.21
N ARG A 66 15.26 6.42 -10.47
CA ARG A 66 16.66 6.51 -10.92
C ARG A 66 17.13 7.94 -11.16
N SER A 67 16.28 8.92 -10.89
CA SER A 67 16.55 10.32 -11.23
C SER A 67 16.66 11.25 -10.04
N VAL A 68 16.32 10.77 -8.85
CA VAL A 68 16.44 11.52 -7.59
C VAL A 68 16.86 10.56 -6.48
N ASP A 69 17.67 11.07 -5.55
CA ASP A 69 18.18 10.31 -4.40
C ASP A 69 17.39 10.62 -3.12
N ALA A 70 16.56 11.65 -3.14
CA ALA A 70 15.71 12.05 -2.02
C ALA A 70 14.45 12.77 -2.49
N VAL A 71 13.43 12.79 -1.63
CA VAL A 71 12.21 13.59 -1.77
C VAL A 71 11.95 14.33 -0.46
N ASP A 72 11.36 15.53 -0.57
CA ASP A 72 11.06 16.39 0.60
C ASP A 72 9.73 15.96 1.25
N VAL A 73 9.73 14.73 1.78
CA VAL A 73 8.62 14.14 2.56
C VAL A 73 9.23 13.23 3.63
N PRO A 74 9.04 13.52 4.93
CA PRO A 74 9.71 12.78 6.01
C PRO A 74 9.37 11.29 6.10
N THR A 75 8.20 10.88 5.58
CA THR A 75 7.76 9.48 5.58
C THR A 75 8.25 8.70 4.37
N ALA A 76 8.83 9.37 3.36
CA ALA A 76 9.23 8.76 2.12
C ALA A 76 10.74 8.47 2.07
N LEU A 77 11.09 7.31 1.54
CA LEU A 77 12.44 6.85 1.22
C LEU A 77 12.55 6.65 -0.28
N VAL A 78 13.71 6.91 -0.86
CA VAL A 78 13.93 6.66 -2.28
C VAL A 78 14.76 5.39 -2.45
N ALA A 79 14.42 4.60 -3.45
CA ALA A 79 15.15 3.42 -3.89
C ALA A 79 15.44 3.50 -5.39
N ASP A 80 16.64 3.13 -5.82
CA ASP A 80 17.07 3.22 -7.21
C ASP A 80 16.53 2.07 -8.10
N GLY A 81 16.03 1.00 -7.47
CA GLY A 81 15.49 -0.18 -8.15
C GLY A 81 14.75 -1.15 -7.24
N VAL A 82 14.49 -2.33 -7.79
CA VAL A 82 13.72 -3.39 -7.10
C VAL A 82 14.45 -3.90 -5.86
N ASP A 83 15.74 -4.23 -5.99
CA ASP A 83 16.51 -4.87 -4.93
C ASP A 83 16.62 -3.94 -3.71
N GLU A 84 16.92 -2.66 -3.93
CA GLU A 84 16.97 -1.68 -2.86
C GLU A 84 15.60 -1.43 -2.24
N ALA A 85 14.54 -1.34 -3.05
CA ALA A 85 13.18 -1.16 -2.55
C ALA A 85 12.73 -2.34 -1.66
N LEU A 86 13.08 -3.57 -2.04
CA LEU A 86 12.79 -4.77 -1.25
C LEU A 86 13.62 -4.82 0.04
N SER A 87 14.88 -4.37 0.01
CA SER A 87 15.72 -4.26 1.21
C SER A 87 15.13 -3.27 2.21
N VAL A 88 14.83 -2.05 1.75
CA VAL A 88 14.18 -1.00 2.57
C VAL A 88 12.83 -1.48 3.12
N ALA A 89 12.01 -2.15 2.30
CA ALA A 89 10.74 -2.70 2.75
C ALA A 89 10.91 -3.74 3.87
N SER A 90 11.91 -4.62 3.74
CA SER A 90 12.24 -5.62 4.75
C SER A 90 12.67 -4.99 6.07
N GLU A 91 13.49 -3.95 6.03
CA GLU A 91 13.93 -3.20 7.21
C GLU A 91 12.74 -2.56 7.93
N LEU A 92 11.86 -1.87 7.18
CA LEU A 92 10.67 -1.24 7.74
C LEU A 92 9.68 -2.22 8.39
N VAL A 93 9.61 -3.45 7.88
CA VAL A 93 8.80 -4.51 8.49
C VAL A 93 9.53 -5.12 9.70
N GLY A 94 10.86 -5.28 9.64
CA GLY A 94 11.70 -5.81 10.72
C GLY A 94 11.76 -4.91 11.94
N GLU A 95 11.97 -3.60 11.76
CA GLU A 95 11.95 -2.60 12.84
C GLU A 95 10.65 -2.65 13.67
N ARG A 96 9.52 -2.95 13.00
CA ARG A 96 8.22 -3.10 13.68
C ARG A 96 8.12 -4.37 14.52
N ALA A 97 8.74 -5.44 14.07
CA ALA A 97 8.77 -6.70 14.82
C ALA A 97 9.56 -6.54 16.15
N ASP A 98 10.66 -5.79 16.10
CA ASP A 98 11.50 -5.55 17.26
C ASP A 98 10.84 -4.64 18.30
N LEU A 99 10.12 -3.61 17.86
CA LEU A 99 9.35 -2.72 18.75
C LEU A 99 8.19 -3.47 19.43
N GLY A 100 7.62 -4.48 18.76
CA GLY A 100 6.55 -5.32 19.30
C GLY A 100 7.01 -6.34 20.34
N ALA A 101 8.27 -6.74 20.30
CA ALA A 101 8.84 -7.69 21.24
C ALA A 101 9.28 -7.05 22.56
N ALA A 102 9.46 -5.74 22.59
CA ALA A 102 9.98 -5.02 23.77
C ALA A 102 8.92 -4.73 24.87
N ASP A 103 7.62 -4.78 24.55
CA ASP A 103 6.54 -4.45 25.51
C ASP A 103 6.01 -5.66 26.30
N GLY A 104 6.70 -6.79 26.30
CA GLY A 104 6.33 -8.03 26.99
C GLY A 104 6.94 -8.21 28.39
N VAL A 105 7.23 -7.16 29.17
CA VAL A 105 7.69 -7.32 30.57
C VAL A 105 6.56 -6.95 31.52
N ALA A 106 6.01 -7.98 32.12
CA ALA A 106 5.06 -7.92 33.21
C ALA A 106 5.57 -7.07 34.40
N GLY A 107 4.73 -6.16 34.86
CA GLY A 107 4.87 -5.44 36.11
C GLY A 107 3.51 -5.38 36.80
N GLU A 108 3.25 -6.31 37.73
CA GLU A 108 2.17 -6.20 38.70
C GLU A 108 2.41 -4.99 39.62
N SER A 109 1.42 -4.19 39.84
CA SER A 109 0.79 -3.96 41.13
C SER A 109 0.08 -2.61 41.24
N ASP A 110 -1.18 -2.74 41.57
CA ASP A 110 -1.91 -2.10 42.70
C ASP A 110 -2.19 -0.59 42.73
N ALA A 111 -3.49 -0.37 42.77
CA ALA A 111 -4.25 0.59 43.57
C ALA A 111 -4.31 2.10 43.23
N THR A 112 -5.53 2.48 42.86
CA THR A 112 -6.39 3.55 43.38
C THR A 112 -5.98 5.03 43.22
N VAL A 113 -6.89 5.77 42.66
CA VAL A 113 -7.56 7.03 43.04
C VAL A 113 -7.74 8.03 41.90
N ALA A 114 -9.01 8.32 41.73
CA ALA A 114 -9.74 9.41 41.09
C ALA A 114 -9.03 10.73 40.75
N GLY A 115 -9.50 11.34 39.68
CA GLY A 115 -9.66 12.77 39.62
C GLY A 115 -9.16 13.53 38.42
N GLU A 116 -10.10 13.95 37.59
CA GLU A 116 -10.22 15.27 36.93
C GLU A 116 -9.35 15.68 35.74
N THR A 117 -10.12 16.05 34.72
CA THR A 117 -9.97 17.16 33.75
C THR A 117 -8.87 17.09 32.69
N SER A 118 -9.38 16.92 31.47
CA SER A 118 -8.74 17.32 30.21
C SER A 118 -8.25 18.77 30.21
N PRO A 119 -7.17 19.06 29.49
CA PRO A 119 -7.36 19.91 28.33
C PRO A 119 -6.64 19.38 27.07
N ALA A 120 -7.21 19.74 25.93
CA ALA A 120 -6.69 19.55 24.60
C ALA A 120 -5.20 19.93 24.50
N GLY A 121 -4.38 18.97 24.06
CA GLY A 121 -3.00 19.18 23.72
C GLY A 121 -2.70 18.43 22.43
N THR A 122 -2.48 19.19 21.37
CA THR A 122 -1.84 18.79 20.13
C THR A 122 -0.52 18.08 20.46
N GLY A 123 -0.53 16.76 20.48
CA GLY A 123 0.68 15.94 20.55
C GLY A 123 1.17 15.62 19.13
N PRO A 124 2.48 15.41 18.95
CA PRO A 124 3.06 15.06 17.65
C PRO A 124 2.55 13.70 17.15
N ALA A 125 2.72 13.46 15.86
CA ALA A 125 2.22 12.36 15.04
C ALA A 125 2.68 10.94 15.43
N ASP A 126 2.86 10.63 16.71
CA ASP A 126 3.37 9.36 17.21
C ASP A 126 2.29 8.37 17.68
N ASP A 127 1.00 8.73 17.58
CA ASP A 127 -0.11 7.87 17.99
C ASP A 127 -0.75 7.15 16.80
N VAL A 128 0.09 6.52 15.95
CA VAL A 128 -0.40 5.57 14.94
C VAL A 128 -0.60 4.24 15.66
N PRO A 129 -1.81 3.64 15.61
CA PRO A 129 -2.10 2.38 16.25
C PRO A 129 -1.01 1.35 15.92
N TYR A 130 -0.57 0.61 16.91
CA TYR A 130 0.42 -0.46 16.85
C TYR A 130 0.11 -1.37 15.64
N ALA A 131 0.85 -1.20 14.57
CA ALA A 131 0.56 -1.90 13.35
C ALA A 131 1.20 -3.29 13.38
N ASP A 132 0.46 -4.30 12.92
CA ASP A 132 0.85 -5.71 12.84
C ASP A 132 2.30 -5.87 12.32
N PRO A 133 3.22 -6.51 13.07
CA PRO A 133 4.59 -6.77 12.63
C PRO A 133 4.66 -7.65 11.36
N ASN A 134 3.57 -8.33 11.01
CA ASN A 134 3.43 -9.10 9.78
C ASN A 134 2.69 -8.33 8.67
N ALA A 135 2.46 -7.03 8.83
CA ALA A 135 1.76 -6.26 7.81
C ALA A 135 2.45 -6.40 6.45
N PRO A 136 1.68 -6.64 5.38
CA PRO A 136 2.23 -6.76 4.04
C PRO A 136 2.80 -5.43 3.55
N VAL A 137 3.68 -5.49 2.57
CA VAL A 137 4.15 -4.34 1.80
C VAL A 137 3.34 -4.28 0.52
N TYR A 138 2.81 -3.11 0.19
CA TYR A 138 1.95 -2.96 -0.97
C TYR A 138 2.65 -2.25 -2.13
N VAL A 139 2.52 -2.79 -3.34
CA VAL A 139 2.95 -2.15 -4.60
C VAL A 139 1.75 -1.42 -5.20
N LEU A 140 1.89 -0.10 -5.35
CA LEU A 140 0.80 0.79 -5.78
C LEU A 140 0.99 1.40 -7.17
N GLY A 141 2.02 0.99 -7.86
CA GLY A 141 2.23 1.35 -9.25
C GLY A 141 3.08 2.62 -9.44
N GLY A 142 2.99 3.35 -10.57
CA GLY A 142 2.24 3.05 -11.83
C GLY A 142 2.74 1.85 -12.64
N GLY A 143 2.29 1.81 -13.89
CA GLY A 143 2.45 0.66 -14.76
C GLY A 143 3.85 0.04 -14.80
N ALA A 144 4.89 0.85 -14.97
CA ALA A 144 6.28 0.36 -14.97
C ALA A 144 6.70 -0.26 -13.62
N ILE A 145 6.14 0.21 -12.51
CA ILE A 145 6.42 -0.35 -11.18
C ILE A 145 5.72 -1.69 -11.01
N TYR A 146 4.46 -1.80 -11.43
CA TYR A 146 3.78 -3.10 -11.43
C TYR A 146 4.55 -4.13 -12.27
N GLU A 147 5.03 -3.75 -13.46
CA GLU A 147 5.82 -4.63 -14.33
C GLU A 147 7.13 -5.08 -13.66
N LEU A 148 7.88 -4.15 -13.05
CA LEU A 148 9.13 -4.44 -12.36
C LEU A 148 8.95 -5.37 -11.16
N PHE A 149 7.88 -5.19 -10.38
CA PHE A 149 7.65 -5.95 -9.16
C PHE A 149 6.84 -7.23 -9.36
N GLN A 150 6.18 -7.42 -10.51
CA GLN A 150 5.36 -8.60 -10.80
C GLN A 150 6.04 -9.96 -10.48
N PRO A 151 7.34 -10.17 -10.78
CA PRO A 151 8.02 -11.43 -10.44
C PRO A 151 8.13 -11.69 -8.93
N HIS A 152 8.09 -10.64 -8.12
CA HIS A 152 8.32 -10.68 -6.67
C HIS A 152 7.02 -10.67 -5.85
N VAL A 153 5.87 -10.46 -6.49
CA VAL A 153 4.58 -10.33 -5.82
C VAL A 153 4.04 -11.69 -5.41
N ASP A 154 3.58 -11.80 -4.17
CA ASP A 154 2.98 -13.01 -3.60
C ASP A 154 1.46 -13.05 -3.79
N ARG A 155 0.84 -11.87 -3.78
CA ARG A 155 -0.62 -11.68 -3.91
C ARG A 155 -0.93 -10.44 -4.74
N MET A 156 -2.14 -10.41 -5.31
CA MET A 156 -2.68 -9.21 -5.95
C MET A 156 -4.10 -8.97 -5.44
N ALA A 157 -4.41 -7.74 -5.04
CA ALA A 157 -5.74 -7.26 -4.75
C ALA A 157 -6.15 -6.31 -5.88
N LEU A 158 -6.97 -6.81 -6.79
CA LEU A 158 -7.30 -6.12 -8.04
C LEU A 158 -8.80 -5.80 -8.10
N SER A 159 -9.12 -4.50 -8.18
CA SER A 159 -10.48 -4.03 -8.45
C SER A 159 -10.71 -4.03 -9.96
N HIS A 160 -11.47 -5.01 -10.42
CA HIS A 160 -11.87 -5.15 -11.82
C HIS A 160 -13.05 -4.22 -12.10
N VAL A 161 -12.77 -3.05 -12.68
CA VAL A 161 -13.77 -2.04 -13.01
C VAL A 161 -14.54 -2.45 -14.27
N ASP A 162 -15.86 -2.30 -14.21
CA ASP A 162 -16.75 -2.65 -15.32
C ASP A 162 -16.45 -1.84 -16.57
N GLY A 163 -16.35 -2.53 -17.69
CA GLY A 163 -16.13 -1.94 -19.00
C GLY A 163 -14.66 -1.79 -19.41
N ALA A 164 -14.49 -1.45 -20.67
CA ALA A 164 -13.18 -1.17 -21.26
C ALA A 164 -13.03 0.34 -21.52
N TYR A 165 -11.86 0.87 -21.21
CA TYR A 165 -11.58 2.29 -21.29
C TYR A 165 -10.36 2.57 -22.18
N GLU A 166 -10.32 3.74 -22.79
CA GLU A 166 -9.10 4.25 -23.42
C GLU A 166 -8.11 4.69 -22.36
N GLY A 167 -6.82 4.41 -22.57
CA GLY A 167 -5.75 4.80 -21.65
C GLY A 167 -4.37 4.48 -22.17
N ASP A 168 -3.41 5.18 -21.60
CA ASP A 168 -1.99 5.11 -21.97
C ASP A 168 -1.19 4.14 -21.09
N THR A 169 -1.75 3.77 -19.95
CA THR A 169 -1.09 2.92 -18.94
C THR A 169 -1.91 1.68 -18.64
N ARG A 170 -1.26 0.51 -18.61
CA ARG A 170 -1.91 -0.77 -18.34
C ARG A 170 -1.22 -1.52 -17.20
N PHE A 171 -2.00 -2.30 -16.48
CA PHE A 171 -1.50 -3.32 -15.55
C PHE A 171 -0.83 -4.45 -16.36
N PRO A 172 0.31 -5.02 -15.91
CA PRO A 172 0.96 -6.12 -16.60
C PRO A 172 0.03 -7.33 -16.73
N ALA A 173 0.24 -8.11 -17.78
CA ALA A 173 -0.45 -9.40 -17.90
C ALA A 173 0.09 -10.38 -16.85
N TRP A 174 -0.77 -11.27 -16.39
CA TRP A 174 -0.38 -12.40 -15.53
C TRP A 174 -0.92 -13.70 -16.13
N ASP A 175 -0.26 -14.80 -15.83
CA ASP A 175 -0.69 -16.13 -16.26
C ASP A 175 -1.67 -16.71 -15.21
N GLU A 176 -2.92 -16.87 -15.56
CA GLU A 176 -3.93 -17.46 -14.68
C GLU A 176 -3.63 -18.94 -14.35
N ALA A 177 -2.72 -19.60 -15.09
CA ALA A 177 -2.24 -20.93 -14.71
C ALA A 177 -1.34 -20.88 -13.45
N GLU A 178 -0.65 -19.75 -13.21
CA GLU A 178 0.19 -19.53 -12.03
C GLU A 178 -0.58 -18.88 -10.86
N TRP A 179 -1.74 -18.30 -11.14
CA TRP A 179 -2.54 -17.56 -10.17
C TRP A 179 -3.94 -18.16 -10.02
N ARG A 180 -4.53 -18.01 -8.85
CA ARG A 180 -5.94 -18.32 -8.62
C ARG A 180 -6.60 -17.21 -7.81
N VAL A 181 -7.88 -17.00 -8.04
CA VAL A 181 -8.72 -16.16 -7.18
C VAL A 181 -8.89 -16.89 -5.85
N ALA A 182 -8.53 -16.24 -4.77
CA ALA A 182 -8.69 -16.73 -3.40
C ALA A 182 -9.97 -16.18 -2.76
N ASP A 183 -10.34 -14.96 -3.12
CA ASP A 183 -11.54 -14.28 -2.65
C ASP A 183 -12.07 -13.33 -3.72
N GLU A 184 -13.38 -13.09 -3.74
CA GLU A 184 -14.05 -12.19 -4.67
C GLU A 184 -15.18 -11.46 -3.95
N THR A 185 -15.26 -10.14 -4.11
CA THR A 185 -16.30 -9.30 -3.53
C THR A 185 -16.82 -8.33 -4.60
N ASP A 186 -18.13 -8.39 -4.85
CA ASP A 186 -18.79 -7.47 -5.78
C ASP A 186 -19.18 -6.16 -5.11
N TYR A 187 -18.90 -5.06 -5.82
CA TYR A 187 -19.29 -3.71 -5.49
C TYR A 187 -20.04 -3.06 -6.67
N GLU A 188 -20.61 -1.89 -6.45
CA GLU A 188 -21.20 -1.13 -7.53
C GLU A 188 -20.10 -0.58 -8.46
N GLY A 189 -20.07 -1.06 -9.71
CA GLY A 189 -19.13 -0.63 -10.76
C GLY A 189 -17.78 -1.34 -10.77
N PHE A 190 -17.52 -2.27 -9.84
CA PHE A 190 -16.32 -3.10 -9.89
C PHE A 190 -16.44 -4.38 -9.05
N THR A 191 -15.61 -5.35 -9.35
CA THR A 191 -15.43 -6.57 -8.54
C THR A 191 -13.99 -6.59 -8.00
N LEU A 192 -13.82 -6.62 -6.68
CA LEU A 192 -12.51 -6.83 -6.03
C LEU A 192 -12.16 -8.32 -6.06
N ARG A 193 -11.01 -8.66 -6.62
CA ARG A 193 -10.46 -10.04 -6.63
C ARG A 193 -9.13 -10.10 -5.92
N GLU A 194 -9.05 -11.02 -4.97
CA GLU A 194 -7.80 -11.38 -4.30
C GLU A 194 -7.16 -12.57 -5.02
N TRP A 195 -6.00 -12.35 -5.60
CA TRP A 195 -5.25 -13.37 -6.30
C TRP A 195 -4.08 -13.86 -5.46
N VAL A 196 -3.84 -15.16 -5.47
CA VAL A 196 -2.68 -15.80 -4.82
C VAL A 196 -1.97 -16.72 -5.80
N ARG A 197 -0.68 -16.87 -5.66
CA ARG A 197 0.08 -17.85 -6.45
C ARG A 197 -0.42 -19.27 -6.16
N ARG A 198 -0.37 -20.14 -7.16
CA ARG A 198 -0.72 -21.55 -7.06
C ARG A 198 0.41 -22.37 -6.41
#